data_3213d045f0690471bc6bf98d7fee8146
#
_entry.id   3213d045f0690471bc6bf98d7fee8146
#
_cell.length_a   1.000
_cell.length_b   1.000
_cell.length_c   1.000
_cell.angle_alpha   90.00
_cell.angle_beta   90.00
_cell.angle_gamma   90.00
#
_symmetry.space_group_name_H-M   'P 1'
#
loop_
_entity.id
_entity.type
_entity.pdbx_description
1 polymer ?
#
loop_
_entity_poly.entity_id
_entity_poly.type
_entity_poly.pdbx_seq_one_letter_code
_entity_poly.pdbx_strand_id
1 'polypeptide(L)'
;MRKRLYIGLIINCLLLSGVRAQVLTLDSCLQLARQNNPTLKQAELGVKRAEQVKMQMLTKYFPQVQGTGFGFHALEPIVEVGIDDVNNADVRDILNTLYERFGKDLGLDRSVTMFHYGYIFGVTAVQPVFMGGKIISSNQLAKVGVESARVKSDIATRDALEQVEQTYWLLYGLQRKQTIINDVNLLLDTLTQVVEASVEAGLALPSDLTYVQIRRDAVQRQQLQLLSAQRLARQALGLAIGIPVTDSLVLADSLVVEELTAVSPQTTITPEANLLALQVRAVELEKVMVLADALPQIAVGANYSYGKWQTNIKDSQWWGRDKGNGSVFLTLKVPLTAWWETGHKLKEKQYALEQAQIQQEYVGAQLELRTQQAYDQVLEAQALLVIQERTATRAQDLYFQTLAFYEAGMATITQLMQAQTELTQAQIEWTDAQIAYRMYVKRYEDLCL
;
A
#
# COMPACT_ATOMS: atom_id res chain seq x y z
N MET A 1 47.17 -3.81 32.59
CA MET A 1 47.32 -3.34 31.19
C MET A 1 47.20 -4.46 30.14
N ARG A 2 47.62 -5.70 30.37
CA ARG A 2 47.54 -6.83 29.38
C ARG A 2 46.15 -7.28 29.00
N LYS A 3 45.10 -7.21 29.85
CA LYS A 3 43.72 -7.65 29.54
C LYS A 3 42.94 -6.70 28.62
N ARG A 4 43.32 -5.41 28.55
CA ARG A 4 42.65 -4.44 27.61
C ARG A 4 43.20 -4.53 26.18
N LEU A 5 44.38 -5.08 25.96
CA LEU A 5 44.96 -5.28 24.62
C LEU A 5 44.31 -6.46 23.89
N TYR A 6 43.89 -7.52 24.58
CA TYR A 6 43.24 -8.66 23.95
C TYR A 6 41.77 -8.37 23.52
N ILE A 7 41.08 -7.52 24.26
CA ILE A 7 39.71 -7.11 23.88
C ILE A 7 39.73 -6.22 22.61
N GLY A 8 40.72 -5.36 22.45
CA GLY A 8 40.91 -4.57 21.23
C GLY A 8 41.27 -5.40 20.00
N LEU A 9 42.01 -6.51 20.17
CA LEU A 9 42.39 -7.40 19.06
C LEU A 9 41.23 -8.29 18.62
N ILE A 10 40.36 -8.73 19.54
CA ILE A 10 39.15 -9.53 19.23
C ILE A 10 38.09 -8.67 18.56
N ILE A 11 37.93 -7.41 18.94
CA ILE A 11 37.00 -6.48 18.29
C ILE A 11 37.48 -6.12 16.87
N ASN A 12 38.79 -6.06 16.62
CA ASN A 12 39.34 -5.77 15.28
C ASN A 12 39.28 -6.99 14.33
N CYS A 13 39.28 -8.24 14.85
CA CYS A 13 39.06 -9.44 14.06
C CYS A 13 37.58 -9.67 13.67
N LEU A 14 36.62 -9.09 14.39
CA LEU A 14 35.17 -9.15 14.04
C LEU A 14 34.75 -8.11 12.99
N LEU A 15 35.61 -7.12 12.69
CA LEU A 15 35.35 -6.12 11.65
C LEU A 15 35.94 -6.46 10.27
N LEU A 16 36.67 -7.58 10.17
CA LEU A 16 37.08 -8.19 8.91
C LEU A 16 36.04 -9.21 8.44
N SER A 17 34.77 -8.88 8.51
CA SER A 17 33.74 -9.50 7.66
C SER A 17 34.08 -9.11 6.23
N GLY A 18 34.90 -9.97 5.59
CA GLY A 18 35.27 -9.84 4.20
C GLY A 18 34.02 -9.56 3.36
N VAL A 19 34.14 -8.66 2.44
CA VAL A 19 33.22 -8.44 1.34
C VAL A 19 33.14 -9.78 0.58
N ARG A 20 32.32 -10.71 1.10
CA ARG A 20 31.91 -11.91 0.35
C ARG A 20 31.04 -11.39 -0.76
N ALA A 21 31.43 -11.61 -1.99
CA ALA A 21 30.53 -11.46 -3.12
C ALA A 21 29.22 -12.15 -2.75
N GLN A 22 28.15 -11.38 -2.60
CA GLN A 22 26.85 -11.91 -2.22
C GLN A 22 26.28 -12.59 -3.46
N VAL A 23 26.36 -13.90 -3.47
CA VAL A 23 25.78 -14.72 -4.54
C VAL A 23 24.28 -14.80 -4.25
N LEU A 24 23.47 -14.16 -5.08
CA LEU A 24 22.01 -14.17 -4.96
C LEU A 24 21.38 -14.99 -6.09
N THR A 25 20.53 -15.94 -5.69
CA THR A 25 19.60 -16.61 -6.62
C THR A 25 18.25 -15.87 -6.63
N LEU A 26 17.46 -16.10 -7.66
CA LEU A 26 16.10 -15.53 -7.73
C LEU A 26 15.28 -15.93 -6.50
N ASP A 27 15.30 -17.21 -6.11
CA ASP A 27 14.58 -17.68 -4.92
C ASP A 27 14.99 -16.97 -3.63
N SER A 28 16.31 -16.74 -3.46
CA SER A 28 16.79 -16.00 -2.29
C SER A 28 16.32 -14.53 -2.31
N CYS A 29 16.29 -13.89 -3.48
CA CYS A 29 15.74 -12.55 -3.66
C CYS A 29 14.25 -12.50 -3.32
N LEU A 30 13.45 -13.47 -3.78
CA LEU A 30 12.02 -13.56 -3.48
C LEU A 30 11.77 -13.80 -1.98
N GLN A 31 12.57 -14.63 -1.31
CA GLN A 31 12.48 -14.84 0.13
C GLN A 31 12.84 -13.57 0.93
N LEU A 32 13.91 -12.88 0.54
CA LEU A 32 14.30 -11.61 1.16
C LEU A 32 13.22 -10.54 0.97
N ALA A 33 12.62 -10.46 -0.22
CA ALA A 33 11.53 -9.54 -0.48
C ALA A 33 10.32 -9.83 0.40
N ARG A 34 9.93 -11.10 0.57
CA ARG A 34 8.83 -11.47 1.48
C ARG A 34 9.06 -11.02 2.92
N GLN A 35 10.30 -10.99 3.38
CA GLN A 35 10.65 -10.60 4.74
C GLN A 35 10.83 -9.08 4.90
N ASN A 36 11.39 -8.41 3.90
CA ASN A 36 11.91 -7.06 4.05
C ASN A 36 11.21 -6.00 3.22
N ASN A 37 10.54 -6.37 2.12
CA ASN A 37 9.93 -5.40 1.21
C ASN A 37 8.92 -4.50 1.94
N PRO A 38 9.07 -3.17 1.86
CA PRO A 38 8.19 -2.23 2.55
C PRO A 38 6.73 -2.29 2.08
N THR A 39 6.48 -2.60 0.80
CA THR A 39 5.12 -2.70 0.24
C THR A 39 4.38 -3.88 0.86
N LEU A 40 5.05 -5.03 1.03
CA LEU A 40 4.47 -6.20 1.69
C LEU A 40 4.16 -5.94 3.17
N LYS A 41 5.07 -5.28 3.88
CA LYS A 41 4.83 -4.86 5.28
C LYS A 41 3.65 -3.89 5.40
N GLN A 42 3.52 -2.95 4.47
CA GLN A 42 2.38 -2.02 4.42
C GLN A 42 1.06 -2.77 4.14
N ALA A 43 1.06 -3.73 3.22
CA ALA A 43 -0.11 -4.55 2.90
C ALA A 43 -0.56 -5.38 4.11
N GLU A 44 0.37 -6.03 4.82
CA GLU A 44 0.09 -6.77 6.05
C GLU A 44 -0.49 -5.86 7.15
N LEU A 45 0.09 -4.67 7.35
CA LEU A 45 -0.45 -3.68 8.28
C LEU A 45 -1.84 -3.20 7.87
N GLY A 46 -2.13 -3.15 6.56
CA GLY A 46 -3.45 -2.87 6.00
C GLY A 46 -4.50 -3.89 6.46
N VAL A 47 -4.15 -5.18 6.42
CA VAL A 47 -5.01 -6.26 6.93
C VAL A 47 -5.22 -6.13 8.43
N LYS A 48 -4.16 -5.96 9.23
CA LYS A 48 -4.25 -5.76 10.68
C LYS A 48 -5.12 -4.57 11.05
N ARG A 49 -5.02 -3.46 10.29
CA ARG A 49 -5.87 -2.28 10.45
C ARG A 49 -7.34 -2.61 10.19
N ALA A 50 -7.65 -3.34 9.13
CA ALA A 50 -9.02 -3.76 8.82
C ALA A 50 -9.60 -4.68 9.91
N GLU A 51 -8.78 -5.59 10.47
CA GLU A 51 -9.16 -6.43 11.61
C GLU A 51 -9.49 -5.60 12.85
N GLN A 52 -8.73 -4.53 13.15
CA GLN A 52 -9.06 -3.62 14.25
C GLN A 52 -10.37 -2.87 14.00
N VAL A 53 -10.65 -2.44 12.76
CA VAL A 53 -11.93 -1.84 12.41
C VAL A 53 -13.08 -2.82 12.62
N LYS A 54 -12.90 -4.10 12.26
CA LYS A 54 -13.89 -5.16 12.54
C LYS A 54 -14.12 -5.32 14.06
N MET A 55 -13.06 -5.36 14.86
CA MET A 55 -13.19 -5.43 16.32
C MET A 55 -13.89 -4.18 16.88
N GLN A 56 -13.57 -3.00 16.35
CA GLN A 56 -14.27 -1.76 16.72
C GLN A 56 -15.77 -1.83 16.40
N MET A 57 -16.18 -2.41 15.27
CA MET A 57 -17.61 -2.59 14.95
C MET A 57 -18.29 -3.58 15.89
N LEU A 58 -17.59 -4.63 16.34
CA LEU A 58 -18.11 -5.56 17.35
C LEU A 58 -18.40 -4.86 18.69
N THR A 59 -17.62 -3.84 19.08
CA THR A 59 -17.87 -3.11 20.33
C THR A 59 -19.20 -2.37 20.33
N LYS A 60 -19.80 -2.11 19.16
CA LYS A 60 -21.13 -1.49 19.06
C LYS A 60 -22.29 -2.36 19.62
N TYR A 61 -22.04 -3.67 19.80
CA TYR A 61 -22.99 -4.54 20.49
C TYR A 61 -22.97 -4.40 22.00
N PHE A 62 -21.96 -3.76 22.59
CA PHE A 62 -21.83 -3.60 24.04
C PHE A 62 -22.32 -2.24 24.52
N PRO A 63 -22.65 -2.11 25.83
CA PRO A 63 -23.01 -0.84 26.42
C PRO A 63 -21.90 0.19 26.23
N GLN A 64 -22.26 1.38 25.82
CA GLN A 64 -21.36 2.52 25.78
C GLN A 64 -21.42 3.25 27.11
N VAL A 65 -20.32 3.28 27.84
CA VAL A 65 -20.21 3.94 29.14
C VAL A 65 -19.36 5.21 28.98
N GLN A 66 -19.93 6.34 29.43
CA GLN A 66 -19.23 7.63 29.38
C GLN A 66 -19.37 8.37 30.73
N GLY A 67 -18.30 8.98 31.18
CA GLY A 67 -18.28 9.93 32.27
C GLY A 67 -18.42 11.36 31.75
N THR A 68 -19.28 12.16 32.39
CA THR A 68 -19.42 13.58 32.07
C THR A 68 -19.27 14.39 33.36
N GLY A 69 -18.60 15.52 33.27
CA GLY A 69 -18.49 16.49 34.36
C GLY A 69 -18.77 17.88 33.81
N PHE A 70 -19.62 18.61 34.52
CA PHE A 70 -19.94 19.98 34.20
C PHE A 70 -19.91 20.82 35.50
N GLY A 71 -19.23 21.93 35.44
CA GLY A 71 -19.20 22.92 36.51
C GLY A 71 -19.41 24.33 35.94
N PHE A 72 -20.12 25.16 36.64
CA PHE A 72 -20.36 26.53 36.22
C PHE A 72 -20.30 27.49 37.39
N HIS A 73 -19.97 28.72 37.10
CA HIS A 73 -20.10 29.87 37.99
C HIS A 73 -20.71 31.01 37.17
N ALA A 74 -21.91 31.39 37.51
CA ALA A 74 -22.60 32.49 36.86
C ALA A 74 -22.16 33.82 37.48
N LEU A 75 -22.07 34.88 36.70
CA LEU A 75 -21.78 36.24 37.22
C LEU A 75 -22.93 36.74 38.08
N GLU A 76 -24.16 36.39 37.70
CA GLU A 76 -25.39 36.66 38.46
C GLU A 76 -26.16 35.33 38.58
N PRO A 77 -27.00 35.17 39.63
CA PRO A 77 -27.84 33.98 39.77
C PRO A 77 -28.71 33.75 38.52
N ILE A 78 -28.75 32.52 38.00
CA ILE A 78 -29.53 32.21 36.78
C ILE A 78 -31.04 32.30 37.06
N VAL A 79 -31.46 31.99 38.30
CA VAL A 79 -32.84 32.12 38.75
C VAL A 79 -32.86 32.93 40.04
N GLU A 80 -33.57 34.02 40.02
CA GLU A 80 -33.91 34.85 41.21
C GLU A 80 -35.39 35.01 41.22
N VAL A 81 -36.00 34.68 42.36
CA VAL A 81 -37.42 34.85 42.59
C VAL A 81 -37.58 35.66 43.92
N GLY A 82 -37.95 36.91 43.79
CA GLY A 82 -38.16 37.80 44.90
C GLY A 82 -39.64 37.91 45.33
N ILE A 83 -39.86 38.49 46.50
CA ILE A 83 -41.21 38.84 46.93
C ILE A 83 -41.87 39.81 45.93
N ASP A 84 -41.06 40.65 45.29
CA ASP A 84 -41.52 41.65 44.33
C ASP A 84 -41.98 40.99 42.97
N ASP A 85 -41.60 39.75 42.69
CA ASP A 85 -42.04 39.00 41.51
C ASP A 85 -43.40 38.33 41.65
N VAL A 86 -44.03 38.46 42.87
CA VAL A 86 -45.36 37.92 43.11
C VAL A 86 -46.42 38.82 42.44
N ASN A 87 -47.13 38.28 41.45
CA ASN A 87 -48.06 39.01 40.62
C ASN A 87 -49.31 39.52 41.40
N ASN A 88 -49.68 38.84 42.47
CA ASN A 88 -50.82 39.25 43.30
C ASN A 88 -50.38 40.32 44.31
N ALA A 89 -50.91 41.54 44.18
CA ALA A 89 -50.55 42.69 45.04
C ALA A 89 -50.81 42.44 46.51
N ASP A 90 -51.96 41.85 46.85
CA ASP A 90 -52.36 41.61 48.28
C ASP A 90 -51.40 40.56 48.91
N VAL A 91 -51.08 39.54 48.20
CA VAL A 91 -50.12 38.49 48.64
C VAL A 91 -48.73 39.07 48.80
N ARG A 92 -48.29 39.91 47.85
CA ARG A 92 -47.01 40.61 47.91
C ARG A 92 -46.88 41.51 49.10
N ASP A 93 -47.92 42.30 49.40
CA ASP A 93 -47.94 43.20 50.57
C ASP A 93 -47.95 42.43 51.89
N ILE A 94 -48.66 41.31 51.97
CA ILE A 94 -48.62 40.44 53.17
C ILE A 94 -47.19 39.85 53.31
N LEU A 95 -46.58 39.38 52.25
CA LEU A 95 -45.23 38.83 52.28
C LEU A 95 -44.19 39.88 52.64
N ASN A 96 -44.32 41.11 52.14
CA ASN A 96 -43.45 42.21 52.49
C ASN A 96 -43.62 42.57 53.99
N THR A 97 -44.84 42.61 54.51
CA THR A 97 -45.10 42.88 55.91
C THR A 97 -44.52 41.80 56.83
N LEU A 98 -44.67 40.54 56.44
CA LEU A 98 -44.11 39.42 57.19
C LEU A 98 -42.59 39.45 57.15
N TYR A 99 -41.98 39.77 56.01
CA TYR A 99 -40.53 39.88 55.85
C TYR A 99 -39.96 41.03 56.70
N GLU A 100 -40.59 42.22 56.71
CA GLU A 100 -40.12 43.34 57.48
C GLU A 100 -40.29 43.09 59.02
N ARG A 101 -41.28 42.28 59.39
CA ARG A 101 -41.59 42.02 60.83
C ARG A 101 -40.76 40.84 61.37
N PHE A 102 -40.46 39.86 60.60
CA PHE A 102 -39.83 38.66 61.09
C PHE A 102 -38.64 38.22 60.22
N GLY A 103 -38.63 38.57 58.95
CA GLY A 103 -37.62 38.05 57.98
C GLY A 103 -36.23 38.60 58.27
N LYS A 104 -36.09 39.84 58.59
CA LYS A 104 -34.83 40.50 58.96
C LYS A 104 -34.19 39.89 60.21
N ASP A 105 -35.00 39.64 61.22
CA ASP A 105 -34.53 39.08 62.47
C ASP A 105 -34.12 37.61 62.34
N LEU A 106 -34.75 36.91 61.45
CA LEU A 106 -34.45 35.51 61.15
C LEU A 106 -33.34 35.40 60.13
N GLY A 107 -32.82 36.51 59.59
CA GLY A 107 -31.73 36.48 58.57
C GLY A 107 -32.15 35.79 57.26
N LEU A 108 -33.42 35.94 56.86
CA LEU A 108 -33.97 35.50 55.62
C LEU A 108 -33.61 36.48 54.47
N ASP A 109 -33.29 36.02 53.30
CA ASP A 109 -33.09 36.87 52.12
C ASP A 109 -34.47 37.25 51.54
N ARG A 110 -34.59 38.43 50.91
CA ARG A 110 -35.82 38.92 50.26
C ARG A 110 -36.14 38.18 48.95
N SER A 111 -35.12 37.61 48.34
CA SER A 111 -35.22 36.79 47.14
C SER A 111 -34.60 35.44 47.35
N VAL A 112 -35.14 34.47 46.67
CA VAL A 112 -34.51 33.12 46.50
C VAL A 112 -33.68 33.11 45.24
N THR A 113 -32.36 32.96 45.39
CA THR A 113 -31.45 32.85 44.30
C THR A 113 -31.01 31.38 44.13
N MET A 114 -30.99 30.92 42.89
CA MET A 114 -30.58 29.56 42.55
C MET A 114 -29.63 29.58 41.37
N PHE A 115 -28.79 28.55 41.30
CA PHE A 115 -27.85 28.34 40.21
C PHE A 115 -26.80 29.46 40.00
N HIS A 116 -26.26 30.00 41.11
CA HIS A 116 -25.14 30.94 41.04
C HIS A 116 -23.83 30.17 40.68
N TYR A 117 -23.57 29.06 41.33
CA TYR A 117 -22.54 28.11 40.95
C TYR A 117 -23.00 26.67 41.23
N GLY A 118 -22.38 25.73 40.50
CA GLY A 118 -22.67 24.33 40.75
C GLY A 118 -21.76 23.43 39.94
N TYR A 119 -21.78 22.16 40.28
CA TYR A 119 -21.14 21.11 39.53
C TYR A 119 -22.02 19.87 39.49
N ILE A 120 -21.84 19.09 38.42
CA ILE A 120 -22.45 17.78 38.28
C ILE A 120 -21.42 16.86 37.63
N PHE A 121 -21.22 15.68 38.21
CA PHE A 121 -20.48 14.59 37.64
C PHE A 121 -21.44 13.43 37.46
N GLY A 122 -21.33 12.73 36.30
CA GLY A 122 -22.21 11.62 36.04
C GLY A 122 -21.52 10.54 35.21
N VAL A 123 -22.02 9.32 35.36
CA VAL A 123 -21.69 8.20 34.51
C VAL A 123 -22.97 7.74 33.84
N THR A 124 -22.95 7.65 32.52
CA THR A 124 -24.07 7.19 31.71
C THR A 124 -23.65 5.96 30.93
N ALA A 125 -24.41 4.87 31.04
CA ALA A 125 -24.30 3.67 30.23
C ALA A 125 -25.51 3.58 29.31
N VAL A 126 -25.27 3.39 28.00
CA VAL A 126 -26.33 3.23 26.97
C VAL A 126 -26.10 1.98 26.20
N GLN A 127 -27.07 1.07 26.18
CA GLN A 127 -27.07 -0.16 25.42
C GLN A 127 -28.07 -0.05 24.25
N PRO A 128 -27.61 -0.03 22.99
CA PRO A 128 -28.51 -0.19 21.84
C PRO A 128 -29.16 -1.57 21.87
N VAL A 129 -30.48 -1.61 21.83
CA VAL A 129 -31.25 -2.87 21.76
C VAL A 129 -31.69 -3.14 20.32
N PHE A 130 -32.15 -2.09 19.64
CA PHE A 130 -32.53 -2.17 18.23
C PHE A 130 -32.13 -0.90 17.50
N MET A 131 -31.39 -1.04 16.42
CA MET A 131 -30.88 0.07 15.58
C MET A 131 -31.26 -0.15 14.11
N GLY A 132 -32.45 -0.70 13.84
CA GLY A 132 -32.89 -0.96 12.46
C GLY A 132 -32.03 -1.99 11.69
N GLY A 133 -31.19 -2.79 12.37
CA GLY A 133 -30.23 -3.69 11.74
C GLY A 133 -28.87 -3.04 11.42
N LYS A 134 -28.67 -1.74 11.68
CA LYS A 134 -27.45 -0.99 11.35
C LYS A 134 -26.18 -1.62 11.96
N ILE A 135 -26.24 -2.09 13.22
CA ILE A 135 -25.10 -2.73 13.89
C ILE A 135 -24.73 -4.03 13.19
N ILE A 136 -25.70 -4.82 12.75
CA ILE A 136 -25.47 -6.08 12.03
C ILE A 136 -24.81 -5.80 10.68
N SER A 137 -25.39 -4.88 9.89
CA SER A 137 -24.85 -4.51 8.58
C SER A 137 -23.48 -3.86 8.67
N SER A 138 -23.21 -3.03 9.68
CA SER A 138 -21.87 -2.46 9.92
C SER A 138 -20.84 -3.53 10.22
N ASN A 139 -21.20 -4.55 10.99
CA ASN A 139 -20.31 -5.68 11.28
C ASN A 139 -20.07 -6.57 10.06
N GLN A 140 -21.09 -6.75 9.20
CA GLN A 140 -20.94 -7.45 7.92
C GLN A 140 -20.03 -6.64 6.97
N LEU A 141 -20.25 -5.33 6.89
CA LEU A 141 -19.39 -4.43 6.09
C LEU A 141 -17.93 -4.47 6.56
N ALA A 142 -17.70 -4.48 7.87
CA ALA A 142 -16.35 -4.61 8.42
C ALA A 142 -15.70 -5.97 8.10
N LYS A 143 -16.48 -7.07 8.02
CA LYS A 143 -15.99 -8.38 7.54
C LYS A 143 -15.57 -8.30 6.07
N VAL A 144 -16.43 -7.74 5.21
CA VAL A 144 -16.10 -7.49 3.79
C VAL A 144 -14.85 -6.62 3.67
N GLY A 145 -14.69 -5.63 4.55
CA GLY A 145 -13.47 -4.80 4.62
C GLY A 145 -12.21 -5.59 4.93
N VAL A 146 -12.27 -6.58 5.83
CA VAL A 146 -11.13 -7.47 6.11
C VAL A 146 -10.82 -8.37 4.91
N GLU A 147 -11.84 -8.96 4.29
CA GLU A 147 -11.67 -9.79 3.10
C GLU A 147 -11.07 -8.99 1.95
N SER A 148 -11.56 -7.77 1.71
CA SER A 148 -10.98 -6.84 0.71
C SER A 148 -9.53 -6.48 1.02
N ALA A 149 -9.19 -6.27 2.29
CA ALA A 149 -7.82 -5.98 2.69
C ALA A 149 -6.89 -7.17 2.47
N ARG A 150 -7.35 -8.41 2.67
CA ARG A 150 -6.59 -9.64 2.39
C ARG A 150 -6.34 -9.79 0.89
N VAL A 151 -7.38 -9.68 0.07
CA VAL A 151 -7.24 -9.75 -1.40
C VAL A 151 -6.29 -8.67 -1.90
N LYS A 152 -6.37 -7.44 -1.38
CA LYS A 152 -5.40 -6.36 -1.72
C LYS A 152 -3.98 -6.70 -1.28
N SER A 153 -3.81 -7.39 -0.16
CA SER A 153 -2.50 -7.85 0.30
C SER A 153 -1.93 -8.93 -0.62
N ASP A 154 -2.78 -9.84 -1.10
CA ASP A 154 -2.37 -10.90 -2.04
C ASP A 154 -1.95 -10.30 -3.39
N ILE A 155 -2.72 -9.35 -3.93
CA ILE A 155 -2.37 -8.59 -5.14
C ILE A 155 -1.03 -7.85 -4.94
N ALA A 156 -0.88 -7.11 -3.85
CA ALA A 156 0.36 -6.38 -3.56
C ALA A 156 1.56 -7.32 -3.40
N THR A 157 1.34 -8.52 -2.86
CA THR A 157 2.39 -9.55 -2.74
C THR A 157 2.81 -10.06 -4.11
N ARG A 158 1.86 -10.44 -4.96
CA ARG A 158 2.13 -10.86 -6.34
C ARG A 158 2.90 -9.78 -7.09
N ASP A 159 2.38 -8.55 -7.10
CA ASP A 159 2.97 -7.44 -7.85
C ASP A 159 4.40 -7.08 -7.35
N ALA A 160 4.63 -7.14 -6.03
CA ALA A 160 5.96 -6.89 -5.46
C ALA A 160 6.96 -8.01 -5.82
N LEU A 161 6.54 -9.28 -5.82
CA LEU A 161 7.39 -10.40 -6.20
C LEU A 161 7.67 -10.38 -7.72
N GLU A 162 6.68 -10.05 -8.55
CA GLU A 162 6.87 -9.83 -9.99
C GLU A 162 7.90 -8.72 -10.24
N GLN A 163 7.83 -7.61 -9.51
CA GLN A 163 8.81 -6.53 -9.62
C GLN A 163 10.23 -6.97 -9.25
N VAL A 164 10.39 -7.81 -8.24
CA VAL A 164 11.70 -8.41 -7.87
C VAL A 164 12.22 -9.27 -9.02
N GLU A 165 11.39 -10.14 -9.58
CA GLU A 165 11.77 -11.02 -10.67
C GLU A 165 12.15 -10.23 -11.93
N GLN A 166 11.35 -9.22 -12.31
CA GLN A 166 11.65 -8.32 -13.43
C GLN A 166 13.01 -7.62 -13.27
N THR A 167 13.27 -7.11 -12.06
CA THR A 167 14.53 -6.39 -11.79
C THR A 167 15.72 -7.34 -11.74
N TYR A 168 15.52 -8.57 -11.25
CA TYR A 168 16.53 -9.62 -11.23
C TYR A 168 16.96 -10.01 -12.66
N TRP A 169 16.00 -10.31 -13.54
CA TRP A 169 16.29 -10.68 -14.93
C TRP A 169 16.83 -9.51 -15.76
N LEU A 170 16.39 -8.29 -15.48
CA LEU A 170 17.00 -7.09 -16.06
C LEU A 170 18.50 -7.02 -15.71
N LEU A 171 18.86 -7.18 -14.43
CA LEU A 171 20.25 -7.16 -13.99
C LEU A 171 21.06 -8.30 -14.60
N TYR A 172 20.48 -9.50 -14.68
CA TYR A 172 21.07 -10.65 -15.34
C TYR A 172 21.41 -10.34 -16.82
N GLY A 173 20.44 -9.80 -17.58
CA GLY A 173 20.65 -9.40 -18.96
C GLY A 173 21.75 -8.37 -19.14
N LEU A 174 21.81 -7.37 -18.25
CA LEU A 174 22.88 -6.38 -18.27
C LEU A 174 24.27 -6.99 -17.97
N GLN A 175 24.34 -8.00 -17.10
CA GLN A 175 25.60 -8.71 -16.83
C GLN A 175 26.02 -9.57 -18.02
N ARG A 176 25.09 -10.25 -18.71
CA ARG A 176 25.38 -11.00 -19.94
C ARG A 176 25.86 -10.07 -21.07
N LYS A 177 25.22 -8.93 -21.26
CA LYS A 177 25.66 -7.90 -22.22
C LYS A 177 27.05 -7.37 -21.89
N GLN A 178 27.40 -7.25 -20.61
CA GLN A 178 28.75 -6.85 -20.19
C GLN A 178 29.80 -7.87 -20.61
N THR A 179 29.50 -9.18 -20.51
CA THR A 179 30.41 -10.24 -20.99
C THR A 179 30.64 -10.10 -22.49
N ILE A 180 29.56 -9.94 -23.27
CA ILE A 180 29.66 -9.76 -24.75
C ILE A 180 30.51 -8.52 -25.09
N ILE A 181 30.28 -7.40 -24.43
CA ILE A 181 31.03 -6.14 -24.65
C ILE A 181 32.51 -6.30 -24.27
N ASN A 182 32.81 -7.03 -23.19
CA ASN A 182 34.20 -7.29 -22.80
C ASN A 182 34.94 -8.13 -23.85
N ASP A 183 34.28 -9.15 -24.42
CA ASP A 183 34.85 -9.98 -25.48
C ASP A 183 35.13 -9.15 -26.75
N VAL A 184 34.20 -8.23 -27.10
CA VAL A 184 34.38 -7.28 -28.21
C VAL A 184 35.53 -6.32 -27.95
N ASN A 185 35.68 -5.79 -26.73
CA ASN A 185 36.80 -4.92 -26.39
C ASN A 185 38.14 -5.63 -26.54
N LEU A 186 38.26 -6.86 -26.05
CA LEU A 186 39.48 -7.68 -26.19
C LEU A 186 39.83 -7.90 -27.65
N LEU A 187 38.83 -8.21 -28.50
CA LEU A 187 39.02 -8.35 -29.93
C LEU A 187 39.49 -7.05 -30.58
N LEU A 188 38.85 -5.92 -30.28
CA LEU A 188 39.20 -4.61 -30.83
C LEU A 188 40.61 -4.15 -30.39
N ASP A 189 41.05 -4.47 -29.18
CA ASP A 189 42.38 -4.19 -28.69
C ASP A 189 43.42 -5.00 -29.54
N THR A 190 43.16 -6.30 -29.80
CA THR A 190 44.00 -7.13 -30.61
C THR A 190 44.04 -6.64 -32.08
N LEU A 191 42.87 -6.31 -32.64
CA LEU A 191 42.81 -5.80 -34.03
C LEU A 191 43.48 -4.45 -34.20
N THR A 192 43.39 -3.56 -33.19
CA THR A 192 44.07 -2.27 -33.20
C THR A 192 45.58 -2.48 -33.33
N GLN A 193 46.17 -3.39 -32.55
CA GLN A 193 47.60 -3.69 -32.61
C GLN A 193 48.03 -4.28 -33.99
N VAL A 194 47.24 -5.20 -34.53
CA VAL A 194 47.48 -5.83 -35.84
C VAL A 194 47.42 -4.80 -36.97
N VAL A 195 46.39 -3.94 -36.96
CA VAL A 195 46.19 -2.92 -38.01
C VAL A 195 47.27 -1.84 -37.90
N GLU A 196 47.64 -1.42 -36.69
CA GLU A 196 48.70 -0.43 -36.43
C GLU A 196 50.04 -0.93 -37.00
N ALA A 197 50.44 -2.16 -36.67
CA ALA A 197 51.63 -2.79 -37.24
C ALA A 197 51.56 -2.92 -38.77
N SER A 198 50.40 -3.22 -39.34
CA SER A 198 50.20 -3.31 -40.78
C SER A 198 50.31 -1.95 -41.48
N VAL A 199 49.84 -0.88 -40.85
CA VAL A 199 49.98 0.48 -41.37
C VAL A 199 51.47 0.90 -41.34
N GLU A 200 52.17 0.63 -40.23
CA GLU A 200 53.60 0.91 -40.12
C GLU A 200 54.43 0.16 -41.17
N ALA A 201 54.05 -1.06 -41.49
CA ALA A 201 54.65 -1.87 -42.55
C ALA A 201 54.25 -1.46 -43.97
N GLY A 202 53.30 -0.49 -44.12
CA GLY A 202 52.79 -0.05 -45.41
C GLY A 202 51.82 -1.07 -46.07
N LEU A 203 51.31 -2.05 -45.30
CA LEU A 203 50.43 -3.12 -45.78
C LEU A 203 48.93 -2.78 -45.62
N ALA A 204 48.62 -1.75 -44.82
CA ALA A 204 47.25 -1.27 -44.60
C ALA A 204 47.17 0.28 -44.70
N LEU A 205 45.99 0.81 -44.92
CA LEU A 205 45.77 2.25 -45.02
C LEU A 205 45.65 2.89 -43.63
N PRO A 206 46.10 4.14 -43.41
CA PRO A 206 45.86 4.88 -42.14
C PRO A 206 44.37 5.04 -41.82
N SER A 207 43.50 5.04 -42.84
CA SER A 207 42.04 5.05 -42.68
C SER A 207 41.52 3.79 -41.97
N ASP A 208 42.16 2.65 -42.16
CA ASP A 208 41.75 1.37 -41.55
C ASP A 208 41.97 1.41 -40.03
N LEU A 209 43.09 1.96 -39.58
CA LEU A 209 43.35 2.21 -38.17
C LEU A 209 42.34 3.19 -37.57
N THR A 210 42.07 4.29 -38.26
CA THR A 210 41.06 5.27 -37.83
C THR A 210 39.67 4.62 -37.68
N TYR A 211 39.30 3.73 -38.60
CA TYR A 211 38.00 3.02 -38.56
C TYR A 211 37.90 2.11 -37.32
N VAL A 212 38.96 1.34 -37.00
CA VAL A 212 39.00 0.50 -35.80
C VAL A 212 38.92 1.35 -34.51
N GLN A 213 39.62 2.48 -34.47
CA GLN A 213 39.57 3.43 -33.33
C GLN A 213 38.17 3.98 -33.12
N ILE A 214 37.48 4.45 -34.19
CA ILE A 214 36.07 4.91 -34.10
C ILE A 214 35.18 3.81 -33.54
N ARG A 215 35.37 2.57 -33.97
CA ARG A 215 34.59 1.43 -33.48
C ARG A 215 34.86 1.16 -32.00
N ARG A 216 36.13 1.22 -31.59
CA ARG A 216 36.54 1.12 -30.17
C ARG A 216 35.88 2.16 -29.29
N ASP A 217 35.87 3.43 -29.71
CA ASP A 217 35.21 4.52 -29.01
C ASP A 217 33.70 4.28 -28.89
N ALA A 218 33.05 3.73 -29.91
CA ALA A 218 31.65 3.37 -29.89
C ALA A 218 31.35 2.28 -28.85
N VAL A 219 32.18 1.25 -28.78
CA VAL A 219 32.04 0.14 -27.80
C VAL A 219 32.35 0.62 -26.40
N GLN A 220 33.36 1.49 -26.20
CA GLN A 220 33.66 2.09 -24.90
C GLN A 220 32.50 2.94 -24.39
N ARG A 221 31.85 3.74 -25.23
CA ARG A 221 30.65 4.49 -24.88
C ARG A 221 29.52 3.55 -24.45
N GLN A 222 29.29 2.46 -25.18
CA GLN A 222 28.28 1.46 -24.83
C GLN A 222 28.59 0.80 -23.47
N GLN A 223 29.86 0.51 -23.19
CA GLN A 223 30.32 -0.01 -21.90
C GLN A 223 30.00 0.93 -20.74
N LEU A 224 30.26 2.24 -20.89
CA LEU A 224 29.95 3.24 -19.87
C LEU A 224 28.44 3.32 -19.58
N GLN A 225 27.61 3.27 -20.62
CA GLN A 225 26.14 3.23 -20.48
C GLN A 225 25.69 1.98 -19.74
N LEU A 226 26.26 0.82 -20.09
CA LEU A 226 25.96 -0.47 -19.48
C LEU A 226 26.32 -0.52 -17.98
N LEU A 227 27.50 -0.01 -17.62
CA LEU A 227 27.93 0.08 -16.22
C LEU A 227 27.00 0.98 -15.38
N SER A 228 26.53 2.08 -15.97
CA SER A 228 25.56 2.96 -15.34
C SER A 228 24.20 2.25 -15.15
N ALA A 229 23.72 1.56 -16.19
CA ALA A 229 22.48 0.78 -16.13
C ALA A 229 22.55 -0.35 -15.09
N GLN A 230 23.68 -1.07 -15.00
CA GLN A 230 23.88 -2.10 -13.98
C GLN A 230 23.84 -1.55 -12.56
N ARG A 231 24.45 -0.38 -12.33
CA ARG A 231 24.41 0.27 -11.02
C ARG A 231 22.98 0.60 -10.61
N LEU A 232 22.19 1.19 -11.51
CA LEU A 232 20.79 1.50 -11.25
C LEU A 232 19.95 0.23 -11.03
N ALA A 233 20.17 -0.81 -11.84
CA ALA A 233 19.46 -2.09 -11.68
C ALA A 233 19.76 -2.77 -10.33
N ARG A 234 21.02 -2.71 -9.85
CA ARG A 234 21.38 -3.21 -8.51
C ARG A 234 20.68 -2.43 -7.40
N GLN A 235 20.64 -1.11 -7.51
CA GLN A 235 19.93 -0.28 -6.54
C GLN A 235 18.42 -0.55 -6.55
N ALA A 236 17.83 -0.71 -7.74
CA ALA A 236 16.42 -1.08 -7.89
C ALA A 236 16.12 -2.46 -7.29
N LEU A 237 16.99 -3.45 -7.50
CA LEU A 237 16.86 -4.77 -6.88
C LEU A 237 16.96 -4.67 -5.35
N GLY A 238 17.91 -3.90 -4.82
CA GLY A 238 18.04 -3.65 -3.39
C GLY A 238 16.78 -3.03 -2.78
N LEU A 239 16.19 -2.07 -3.47
CA LEU A 239 14.93 -1.45 -3.06
C LEU A 239 13.77 -2.46 -3.10
N ALA A 240 13.68 -3.27 -4.16
CA ALA A 240 12.64 -4.27 -4.33
C ALA A 240 12.73 -5.39 -3.28
N ILE A 241 13.93 -5.84 -2.90
CA ILE A 241 14.12 -6.85 -1.84
C ILE A 241 14.14 -6.25 -0.43
N GLY A 242 14.16 -4.92 -0.29
CA GLY A 242 14.12 -4.21 0.98
C GLY A 242 15.43 -4.20 1.77
N ILE A 243 16.57 -4.47 1.11
CA ILE A 243 17.92 -4.41 1.70
C ILE A 243 18.89 -3.68 0.77
N PRO A 244 19.90 -2.98 1.30
CA PRO A 244 20.94 -2.38 0.47
C PRO A 244 21.75 -3.50 -0.22
N VAL A 245 21.93 -3.39 -1.53
CA VAL A 245 22.74 -4.31 -2.33
C VAL A 245 24.09 -3.67 -2.61
N THR A 246 25.16 -4.42 -2.36
CA THR A 246 26.55 -3.98 -2.60
C THR A 246 26.93 -4.09 -4.08
N ASP A 247 27.93 -3.32 -4.51
CA ASP A 247 28.41 -3.31 -5.90
C ASP A 247 29.00 -4.66 -6.37
N SER A 248 29.34 -5.56 -5.45
CA SER A 248 29.94 -6.88 -5.74
C SER A 248 28.89 -8.02 -5.85
N LEU A 249 27.65 -7.69 -6.22
CA LEU A 249 26.59 -8.67 -6.37
C LEU A 249 26.82 -9.55 -7.62
N VAL A 250 26.90 -10.85 -7.43
CA VAL A 250 26.94 -11.86 -8.48
C VAL A 250 25.62 -12.64 -8.47
N LEU A 251 24.95 -12.69 -9.62
CA LEU A 251 23.78 -13.54 -9.80
C LEU A 251 24.23 -14.95 -10.13
N ALA A 252 23.65 -15.94 -9.44
CA ALA A 252 24.07 -17.33 -9.54
C ALA A 252 23.26 -18.16 -10.54
N ASP A 253 22.08 -17.70 -10.92
CA ASP A 253 21.20 -18.48 -11.78
C ASP A 253 21.69 -18.45 -13.22
N SER A 254 21.59 -19.62 -13.89
CA SER A 254 21.66 -19.72 -15.35
C SER A 254 20.23 -19.62 -15.89
N LEU A 255 20.06 -18.91 -16.99
CA LEU A 255 18.77 -18.83 -17.65
C LEU A 255 18.46 -20.19 -18.32
N VAL A 256 17.58 -20.95 -17.70
CA VAL A 256 17.01 -22.15 -18.31
C VAL A 256 15.69 -21.74 -18.94
N VAL A 257 15.58 -21.91 -20.23
CA VAL A 257 14.34 -21.67 -20.98
C VAL A 257 13.54 -22.97 -20.95
N GLU A 258 12.52 -23.00 -20.12
CA GLU A 258 11.55 -24.09 -20.09
C GLU A 258 10.49 -23.84 -21.16
N GLU A 259 10.20 -24.86 -21.98
CA GLU A 259 9.11 -24.78 -22.95
C GLU A 259 7.77 -24.79 -22.19
N LEU A 260 6.96 -23.75 -22.41
CA LEU A 260 5.59 -23.75 -21.92
C LEU A 260 4.82 -24.87 -22.60
N THR A 261 4.42 -25.91 -21.86
CA THR A 261 3.40 -26.84 -22.31
C THR A 261 2.11 -26.03 -22.47
N ALA A 262 1.66 -25.85 -23.73
CA ALA A 262 0.53 -25.00 -24.11
C ALA A 262 -0.71 -25.28 -23.25
N VAL A 263 -0.91 -24.46 -22.24
CA VAL A 263 -2.16 -24.43 -21.46
C VAL A 263 -3.06 -23.39 -22.10
N SER A 264 -4.20 -23.84 -22.62
CA SER A 264 -5.24 -22.92 -23.12
C SER A 264 -5.62 -21.90 -22.05
N PRO A 265 -5.94 -20.66 -22.42
CA PRO A 265 -6.38 -19.66 -21.45
C PRO A 265 -7.56 -20.20 -20.65
N GLN A 266 -7.36 -20.41 -19.35
CA GLN A 266 -8.43 -20.78 -18.43
C GLN A 266 -8.84 -19.52 -17.66
N THR A 267 -10.13 -19.22 -17.68
CA THR A 267 -10.69 -18.10 -16.93
C THR A 267 -10.77 -18.50 -15.46
N THR A 268 -9.74 -18.23 -14.71
CA THR A 268 -9.75 -18.38 -13.25
C THR A 268 -10.30 -17.08 -12.61
N ILE A 269 -10.98 -17.22 -11.48
CA ILE A 269 -11.46 -16.04 -10.73
C ILE A 269 -10.20 -15.33 -10.19
N THR A 270 -9.80 -14.27 -10.86
CA THR A 270 -8.63 -13.49 -10.44
C THR A 270 -8.88 -12.75 -9.13
N PRO A 271 -7.86 -12.47 -8.32
CA PRO A 271 -8.00 -11.67 -7.10
C PRO A 271 -8.66 -10.31 -7.35
N GLU A 272 -8.42 -9.69 -8.50
CA GLU A 272 -9.05 -8.44 -8.91
C GLU A 272 -10.57 -8.58 -9.11
N ALA A 273 -11.02 -9.64 -9.75
CA ALA A 273 -12.45 -9.92 -9.92
C ALA A 273 -13.14 -10.16 -8.56
N ASN A 274 -12.47 -10.86 -7.65
CA ASN A 274 -12.95 -11.05 -6.28
C ASN A 274 -13.05 -9.72 -5.52
N LEU A 275 -12.06 -8.83 -5.67
CA LEU A 275 -12.09 -7.52 -5.03
C LEU A 275 -13.30 -6.68 -5.50
N LEU A 276 -13.65 -6.75 -6.78
CA LEU A 276 -14.82 -6.06 -7.32
C LEU A 276 -16.14 -6.65 -6.81
N ALA A 277 -16.24 -7.97 -6.68
CA ALA A 277 -17.40 -8.63 -6.08
C ALA A 277 -17.57 -8.18 -4.60
N LEU A 278 -16.48 -8.08 -3.84
CA LEU A 278 -16.51 -7.56 -2.48
C LEU A 278 -16.91 -6.07 -2.44
N GLN A 279 -16.55 -5.28 -3.43
CA GLN A 279 -16.95 -3.87 -3.54
C GLN A 279 -18.47 -3.76 -3.81
N VAL A 280 -19.02 -4.55 -4.71
CA VAL A 280 -20.48 -4.63 -4.92
C VAL A 280 -21.19 -4.99 -3.62
N ARG A 281 -20.69 -6.01 -2.90
CA ARG A 281 -21.23 -6.43 -1.62
C ARG A 281 -21.16 -5.33 -0.54
N ALA A 282 -20.11 -4.54 -0.53
CA ALA A 282 -20.00 -3.40 0.39
C ALA A 282 -21.08 -2.35 0.13
N VAL A 283 -21.33 -1.99 -1.14
CA VAL A 283 -22.37 -1.02 -1.52
C VAL A 283 -23.77 -1.54 -1.19
N GLU A 284 -24.04 -2.85 -1.36
CA GLU A 284 -25.31 -3.47 -0.93
C GLU A 284 -25.54 -3.30 0.59
N LEU A 285 -24.50 -3.56 1.39
CA LEU A 285 -24.58 -3.40 2.84
C LEU A 285 -24.75 -1.93 3.25
N GLU A 286 -24.12 -0.99 2.55
CA GLU A 286 -24.32 0.44 2.75
C GLU A 286 -25.78 0.85 2.47
N LYS A 287 -26.39 0.31 1.41
CA LYS A 287 -27.80 0.56 1.10
C LYS A 287 -28.72 0.07 2.23
N VAL A 288 -28.44 -1.12 2.80
CA VAL A 288 -29.17 -1.63 3.98
C VAL A 288 -28.99 -0.71 5.19
N MET A 289 -27.80 -0.14 5.39
CA MET A 289 -27.55 0.79 6.48
C MET A 289 -28.34 2.10 6.33
N VAL A 290 -28.51 2.60 5.10
CA VAL A 290 -29.38 3.77 4.83
C VAL A 290 -30.85 3.46 5.17
N LEU A 291 -31.32 2.27 4.86
CA LEU A 291 -32.67 1.82 5.29
C LEU A 291 -32.79 1.75 6.81
N ALA A 292 -31.76 1.24 7.49
CA ALA A 292 -31.73 1.14 8.94
C ALA A 292 -31.85 2.49 9.65
N ASP A 293 -31.33 3.58 9.04
CA ASP A 293 -31.43 4.94 9.61
C ASP A 293 -32.87 5.49 9.57
N ALA A 294 -33.73 4.97 8.72
CA ALA A 294 -35.15 5.34 8.64
C ALA A 294 -36.04 4.52 9.59
N LEU A 295 -35.51 3.49 10.22
CA LEU A 295 -36.26 2.63 11.15
C LEU A 295 -36.20 3.17 12.57
N PRO A 296 -37.21 2.86 13.42
CA PRO A 296 -37.16 3.17 14.85
C PRO A 296 -35.90 2.61 15.50
N GLN A 297 -35.36 3.36 16.47
CA GLN A 297 -34.19 2.94 17.23
C GLN A 297 -34.56 2.85 18.70
N ILE A 298 -34.15 1.78 19.37
CA ILE A 298 -34.44 1.52 20.78
C ILE A 298 -33.10 1.33 21.51
N ALA A 299 -32.96 2.06 22.61
CA ALA A 299 -31.82 1.90 23.49
C ALA A 299 -32.29 1.91 24.95
N VAL A 300 -31.65 1.13 25.80
CA VAL A 300 -31.82 1.16 27.25
C VAL A 300 -30.59 1.81 27.86
N GLY A 301 -30.77 2.69 28.78
CA GLY A 301 -29.68 3.38 29.48
C GLY A 301 -29.87 3.43 30.99
N ALA A 302 -28.73 3.59 31.64
CA ALA A 302 -28.70 3.93 33.09
C ALA A 302 -27.76 5.12 33.28
N ASN A 303 -28.19 6.04 34.12
CA ASN A 303 -27.37 7.18 34.50
C ASN A 303 -27.25 7.21 36.02
N TYR A 304 -26.08 7.54 36.52
CA TYR A 304 -25.85 7.93 37.88
C TYR A 304 -25.11 9.25 37.89
N SER A 305 -25.68 10.27 38.53
CA SER A 305 -25.10 11.59 38.64
C SER A 305 -25.00 12.05 40.08
N TYR A 306 -23.94 12.78 40.38
CA TYR A 306 -23.68 13.41 41.66
C TYR A 306 -23.36 14.87 41.39
N GLY A 307 -24.04 15.77 42.14
CA GLY A 307 -23.85 17.20 41.95
C GLY A 307 -24.34 18.05 43.09
N LYS A 308 -23.89 19.31 43.05
CA LYS A 308 -24.28 20.34 43.99
C LYS A 308 -24.60 21.60 43.21
N TRP A 309 -25.71 22.22 43.62
CA TRP A 309 -26.14 23.51 43.11
C TRP A 309 -26.24 24.48 44.30
N GLN A 310 -25.76 25.69 44.18
CA GLN A 310 -25.90 26.69 45.20
C GLN A 310 -27.30 27.33 45.15
N THR A 311 -27.89 27.48 46.32
CA THR A 311 -29.06 28.29 46.61
C THR A 311 -28.82 29.10 47.87
N ASN A 312 -29.43 30.28 48.00
CA ASN A 312 -29.36 31.09 49.21
C ASN A 312 -30.36 30.68 50.29
N ILE A 313 -31.21 29.69 50.05
CA ILE A 313 -32.15 29.19 51.07
C ILE A 313 -31.34 28.42 52.12
N LYS A 314 -31.26 29.02 53.33
CA LYS A 314 -30.63 28.38 54.49
C LYS A 314 -31.46 27.19 54.93
N ASP A 315 -30.74 26.04 55.16
CA ASP A 315 -31.32 24.80 55.64
C ASP A 315 -32.39 24.17 54.73
N SER A 316 -32.42 24.53 53.42
CA SER A 316 -33.34 23.89 52.54
C SER A 316 -32.87 22.45 52.31
N GLN A 317 -33.58 21.49 52.85
CA GLN A 317 -33.32 20.05 52.56
C GLN A 317 -33.62 19.67 51.12
N TRP A 318 -34.18 20.58 50.32
CA TRP A 318 -34.69 20.33 48.99
C TRP A 318 -33.70 20.70 47.87
N TRP A 319 -32.91 21.77 48.09
CA TRP A 319 -32.01 22.32 47.09
C TRP A 319 -30.67 22.62 47.75
N GLY A 320 -29.61 22.02 47.29
CA GLY A 320 -28.26 22.30 47.77
C GLY A 320 -27.56 21.21 48.56
N ARG A 321 -28.18 20.06 48.76
CA ARG A 321 -27.47 18.88 49.29
C ARG A 321 -26.68 18.21 48.19
N ASP A 322 -25.45 17.80 48.53
CA ASP A 322 -24.67 16.86 47.74
C ASP A 322 -25.44 15.54 47.68
N LYS A 323 -26.06 15.25 46.53
CA LYS A 323 -26.84 14.02 46.36
C LYS A 323 -26.47 13.33 45.09
N GLY A 324 -26.26 12.00 45.17
CA GLY A 324 -26.27 11.11 44.05
C GLY A 324 -27.70 10.74 43.66
N ASN A 325 -27.98 10.72 42.38
CA ASN A 325 -29.23 10.25 41.80
C ASN A 325 -28.99 9.33 40.66
N GLY A 326 -29.64 8.16 40.64
CA GLY A 326 -29.59 7.17 39.58
C GLY A 326 -30.93 7.04 38.88
N SER A 327 -30.90 6.89 37.58
CA SER A 327 -32.09 6.62 36.77
C SER A 327 -31.82 5.56 35.73
N VAL A 328 -32.82 4.77 35.38
CA VAL A 328 -32.84 3.88 34.23
C VAL A 328 -33.87 4.43 33.25
N PHE A 329 -33.50 4.45 31.97
CA PHE A 329 -34.37 5.03 30.96
C PHE A 329 -34.39 4.16 29.70
N LEU A 330 -35.52 4.20 29.01
CA LEU A 330 -35.70 3.64 27.69
C LEU A 330 -35.81 4.77 26.67
N THR A 331 -34.98 4.77 25.66
CA THR A 331 -35.03 5.74 24.57
C THR A 331 -35.62 5.05 23.33
N LEU A 332 -36.73 5.62 22.83
CA LEU A 332 -37.30 5.29 21.52
C LEU A 332 -37.12 6.51 20.62
N LYS A 333 -36.35 6.39 19.57
CA LYS A 333 -36.18 7.41 18.53
C LYS A 333 -36.85 6.95 17.24
N VAL A 334 -37.91 7.68 16.82
CA VAL A 334 -38.62 7.45 15.56
C VAL A 334 -38.40 8.65 14.64
N PRO A 335 -37.67 8.50 13.53
CA PRO A 335 -37.40 9.62 12.62
C PRO A 335 -38.66 9.88 11.75
N LEU A 336 -39.47 10.89 12.11
CA LEU A 336 -40.75 11.13 11.44
C LEU A 336 -40.65 11.76 10.04
N THR A 337 -39.60 12.55 9.79
CA THR A 337 -39.39 13.27 8.51
C THR A 337 -38.25 12.71 7.65
N ALA A 338 -37.54 11.69 8.15
CA ALA A 338 -36.36 11.12 7.47
C ALA A 338 -36.70 10.42 6.14
N TRP A 339 -37.94 10.02 5.94
CA TRP A 339 -38.34 9.27 4.73
C TRP A 339 -38.12 10.06 3.42
N TRP A 340 -38.29 11.38 3.44
CA TRP A 340 -38.06 12.19 2.24
C TRP A 340 -36.57 12.15 1.84
N GLU A 341 -35.68 12.37 2.81
CA GLU A 341 -34.23 12.30 2.62
C GLU A 341 -33.78 10.86 2.32
N THR A 342 -34.33 9.87 3.04
CA THR A 342 -34.01 8.45 2.87
C THR A 342 -34.37 7.95 1.49
N GLY A 343 -35.48 8.41 0.88
CA GLY A 343 -35.85 8.06 -0.48
C GLY A 343 -34.78 8.49 -1.50
N HIS A 344 -34.22 9.68 -1.35
CA HIS A 344 -33.14 10.16 -2.22
C HIS A 344 -31.80 9.44 -1.95
N LYS A 345 -31.45 9.19 -0.69
CA LYS A 345 -30.27 8.40 -0.30
C LYS A 345 -30.32 6.97 -0.81
N LEU A 346 -31.50 6.36 -0.79
CA LEU A 346 -31.68 5.00 -1.35
C LEU A 346 -31.50 4.97 -2.86
N LYS A 347 -32.01 5.98 -3.60
CA LYS A 347 -31.77 6.12 -5.03
C LYS A 347 -30.30 6.35 -5.33
N GLU A 348 -29.64 7.22 -4.55
CA GLU A 348 -28.18 7.43 -4.64
C GLU A 348 -27.42 6.10 -4.50
N LYS A 349 -27.72 5.32 -3.44
CA LYS A 349 -27.07 4.01 -3.22
C LYS A 349 -27.46 2.97 -4.26
N GLN A 350 -28.67 3.05 -4.84
CA GLN A 350 -29.07 2.21 -5.95
C GLN A 350 -28.21 2.50 -7.19
N TYR A 351 -28.01 3.79 -7.55
CA TYR A 351 -27.14 4.16 -8.66
C TYR A 351 -25.67 3.78 -8.40
N ALA A 352 -25.19 3.93 -7.16
CA ALA A 352 -23.86 3.46 -6.78
C ALA A 352 -23.70 1.94 -6.94
N LEU A 353 -24.74 1.17 -6.63
CA LEU A 353 -24.75 -0.28 -6.84
C LEU A 353 -24.70 -0.62 -8.34
N GLU A 354 -25.54 0.02 -9.15
CA GLU A 354 -25.53 -0.17 -10.61
C GLU A 354 -24.17 0.22 -11.21
N GLN A 355 -23.56 1.31 -10.77
CA GLN A 355 -22.21 1.68 -11.17
C GLN A 355 -21.16 0.62 -10.79
N ALA A 356 -21.24 0.07 -9.57
CA ALA A 356 -20.32 -0.97 -9.13
C ALA A 356 -20.49 -2.28 -9.93
N GLN A 357 -21.73 -2.63 -10.30
CA GLN A 357 -22.02 -3.78 -11.16
C GLN A 357 -21.50 -3.60 -12.59
N ILE A 358 -21.77 -2.45 -13.19
CA ILE A 358 -21.22 -2.10 -14.52
C ILE A 358 -19.69 -2.14 -14.50
N GLN A 359 -19.08 -1.58 -13.45
CA GLN A 359 -17.62 -1.62 -13.28
C GLN A 359 -17.10 -3.05 -13.15
N GLN A 360 -17.80 -3.92 -12.43
CA GLN A 360 -17.45 -5.35 -12.29
C GLN A 360 -17.47 -6.06 -13.65
N GLU A 361 -18.54 -5.89 -14.46
CA GLU A 361 -18.62 -6.46 -15.79
C GLU A 361 -17.53 -5.93 -16.72
N TYR A 362 -17.33 -4.62 -16.74
CA TYR A 362 -16.33 -3.99 -17.60
C TYR A 362 -14.91 -4.45 -17.27
N VAL A 363 -14.54 -4.45 -15.99
CA VAL A 363 -13.21 -4.93 -15.56
C VAL A 363 -13.08 -6.44 -15.75
N GLY A 364 -14.16 -7.21 -15.58
CA GLY A 364 -14.20 -8.64 -15.92
C GLY A 364 -13.78 -8.88 -17.37
N ALA A 365 -14.39 -8.16 -18.31
CA ALA A 365 -14.04 -8.23 -19.73
C ALA A 365 -12.58 -7.77 -20.00
N GLN A 366 -12.10 -6.74 -19.28
CA GLN A 366 -10.71 -6.31 -19.39
C GLN A 366 -9.71 -7.37 -18.88
N LEU A 367 -10.04 -8.07 -17.80
CA LEU A 367 -9.18 -9.15 -17.26
C LEU A 367 -9.11 -10.33 -18.24
N GLU A 368 -10.21 -10.69 -18.86
CA GLU A 368 -10.26 -11.71 -19.90
C GLU A 368 -9.38 -11.33 -21.11
N LEU A 369 -9.52 -10.09 -21.60
CA LEU A 369 -8.69 -9.56 -22.68
C LEU A 369 -7.20 -9.54 -22.27
N ARG A 370 -6.88 -9.15 -21.03
CA ARG A 370 -5.49 -9.15 -20.51
C ARG A 370 -4.90 -10.56 -20.47
N THR A 371 -5.67 -11.56 -20.07
CA THR A 371 -5.23 -12.97 -20.08
C THR A 371 -4.96 -13.45 -21.51
N GLN A 372 -5.85 -13.12 -22.46
CA GLN A 372 -5.64 -13.43 -23.87
C GLN A 372 -4.38 -12.74 -24.43
N GLN A 373 -4.19 -11.45 -24.13
CA GLN A 373 -2.98 -10.72 -24.55
C GLN A 373 -1.71 -11.32 -23.96
N ALA A 374 -1.73 -11.76 -22.70
CA ALA A 374 -0.58 -12.39 -22.07
C ALA A 374 -0.24 -13.72 -22.76
N TYR A 375 -1.25 -14.51 -23.13
CA TYR A 375 -1.07 -15.74 -23.89
C TYR A 375 -0.46 -15.47 -25.28
N ASP A 376 -1.01 -14.50 -26.02
CA ASP A 376 -0.50 -14.13 -27.34
C ASP A 376 0.94 -13.63 -27.27
N GLN A 377 1.30 -12.87 -26.21
CA GLN A 377 2.68 -12.43 -25.95
C GLN A 377 3.64 -13.60 -25.71
N VAL A 378 3.20 -14.67 -25.04
CA VAL A 378 4.03 -15.87 -24.86
C VAL A 378 4.29 -16.55 -26.19
N LEU A 379 3.26 -16.71 -27.02
CA LEU A 379 3.42 -17.32 -28.36
C LEU A 379 4.35 -16.52 -29.27
N GLU A 380 4.19 -15.19 -29.26
CA GLU A 380 5.06 -14.27 -30.01
C GLU A 380 6.51 -14.35 -29.52
N ALA A 381 6.71 -14.29 -28.19
CA ALA A 381 8.05 -14.37 -27.60
C ALA A 381 8.72 -15.71 -27.88
N GLN A 382 7.99 -16.83 -27.89
CA GLN A 382 8.50 -18.13 -28.26
C GLN A 382 8.97 -18.16 -29.72
N ALA A 383 8.18 -17.63 -30.64
CA ALA A 383 8.54 -17.53 -32.04
C ALA A 383 9.78 -16.65 -32.26
N LEU A 384 9.83 -15.48 -31.57
CA LEU A 384 10.97 -14.57 -31.61
C LEU A 384 12.23 -15.22 -31.04
N LEU A 385 12.14 -15.98 -29.96
CA LEU A 385 13.29 -16.69 -29.37
C LEU A 385 13.94 -17.61 -30.37
N VAL A 386 13.16 -18.42 -31.10
CA VAL A 386 13.67 -19.35 -32.16
C VAL A 386 14.30 -18.56 -33.31
N ILE A 387 13.71 -17.44 -33.69
CA ILE A 387 14.26 -16.57 -34.76
C ILE A 387 15.61 -15.98 -34.34
N GLN A 388 15.69 -15.42 -33.11
CA GLN A 388 16.90 -14.77 -32.63
C GLN A 388 18.04 -15.75 -32.39
N GLU A 389 17.75 -16.96 -31.89
CA GLU A 389 18.75 -18.03 -31.78
C GLU A 389 19.37 -18.38 -33.16
N ARG A 390 18.52 -18.56 -34.16
CA ARG A 390 18.97 -18.85 -35.53
C ARG A 390 19.76 -17.69 -36.13
N THR A 391 19.34 -16.42 -35.81
CA THR A 391 20.04 -15.22 -36.27
C THR A 391 21.41 -15.11 -35.62
N ALA A 392 21.51 -15.36 -34.30
CA ALA A 392 22.79 -15.35 -33.59
C ALA A 392 23.77 -16.42 -34.14
N THR A 393 23.25 -17.62 -34.41
CA THR A 393 24.06 -18.69 -35.02
C THR A 393 24.59 -18.30 -36.42
N ARG A 394 23.73 -17.75 -37.27
CA ARG A 394 24.11 -17.28 -38.62
C ARG A 394 25.10 -16.11 -38.59
N ALA A 395 24.90 -15.16 -37.67
CA ALA A 395 25.82 -14.05 -37.48
C ALA A 395 27.20 -14.52 -36.99
N GLN A 396 27.21 -15.56 -36.14
CA GLN A 396 28.46 -16.21 -35.72
C GLN A 396 29.19 -16.88 -36.87
N ASP A 397 28.48 -17.62 -37.70
CA ASP A 397 29.06 -18.26 -38.91
C ASP A 397 29.60 -17.21 -39.86
N LEU A 398 28.86 -16.14 -40.13
CA LEU A 398 29.28 -15.03 -40.98
C LEU A 398 30.55 -14.37 -40.45
N TYR A 399 30.63 -14.12 -39.13
CA TYR A 399 31.81 -13.55 -38.51
C TYR A 399 33.05 -14.44 -38.71
N PHE A 400 32.97 -15.74 -38.43
CA PHE A 400 34.09 -16.64 -38.58
C PHE A 400 34.53 -16.79 -40.04
N GLN A 401 33.60 -16.84 -41.01
CA GLN A 401 33.93 -16.85 -42.43
C GLN A 401 34.63 -15.54 -42.84
N THR A 402 34.13 -14.41 -42.42
CA THR A 402 34.72 -13.09 -42.74
C THR A 402 36.09 -12.92 -42.09
N LEU A 403 36.29 -13.45 -40.88
CA LEU A 403 37.59 -13.46 -40.19
C LEU A 403 38.61 -14.27 -40.99
N ALA A 404 38.26 -15.51 -41.43
CA ALA A 404 39.13 -16.32 -42.24
C ALA A 404 39.50 -15.66 -43.59
N PHE A 405 38.54 -14.97 -44.23
CA PHE A 405 38.81 -14.21 -45.45
C PHE A 405 39.69 -12.99 -45.20
N TYR A 406 39.52 -12.33 -44.06
CA TYR A 406 40.39 -11.20 -43.68
C TYR A 406 41.83 -11.67 -43.45
N GLU A 407 42.04 -12.77 -42.72
CA GLU A 407 43.35 -13.39 -42.50
C GLU A 407 44.02 -13.84 -43.81
N ALA A 408 43.22 -14.26 -44.79
CA ALA A 408 43.71 -14.62 -46.12
C ALA A 408 43.91 -13.39 -47.06
N GLY A 409 43.65 -12.17 -46.59
CA GLY A 409 43.75 -10.92 -47.38
C GLY A 409 42.64 -10.76 -48.43
N MET A 410 41.55 -11.53 -48.33
CA MET A 410 40.40 -11.51 -49.25
C MET A 410 39.23 -10.66 -48.78
N ALA A 411 39.22 -10.23 -47.54
CA ALA A 411 38.23 -9.32 -47.00
C ALA A 411 38.90 -8.09 -46.39
N THR A 412 38.16 -6.97 -46.36
CA THR A 412 38.63 -5.73 -45.73
C THR A 412 38.31 -5.70 -44.21
N ILE A 413 39.06 -4.88 -43.48
CA ILE A 413 38.78 -4.66 -42.04
C ILE A 413 37.37 -4.13 -41.81
N THR A 414 36.84 -3.32 -42.72
CA THR A 414 35.48 -2.82 -42.67
C THR A 414 34.43 -3.94 -42.70
N GLN A 415 34.63 -4.93 -43.59
CA GLN A 415 33.75 -6.11 -43.68
C GLN A 415 33.83 -6.96 -42.40
N LEU A 416 35.01 -7.15 -41.84
CA LEU A 416 35.20 -7.86 -40.58
C LEU A 416 34.49 -7.13 -39.42
N MET A 417 34.64 -5.80 -39.32
CA MET A 417 34.02 -4.99 -38.29
C MET A 417 32.48 -4.97 -38.41
N GLN A 418 31.95 -5.01 -39.63
CA GLN A 418 30.53 -5.14 -39.87
C GLN A 418 30.00 -6.49 -39.39
N ALA A 419 30.63 -7.59 -39.77
CA ALA A 419 30.26 -8.95 -39.34
C ALA A 419 30.33 -9.09 -37.79
N GLN A 420 31.34 -8.47 -37.15
CA GLN A 420 31.46 -8.42 -35.69
C GLN A 420 30.31 -7.62 -35.04
N THR A 421 29.91 -6.52 -35.68
CA THR A 421 28.79 -5.73 -35.20
C THR A 421 27.48 -6.49 -35.24
N GLU A 422 27.22 -7.18 -36.37
CA GLU A 422 26.04 -8.02 -36.56
C GLU A 422 26.00 -9.18 -35.54
N LEU A 423 27.15 -9.85 -35.29
CA LEU A 423 27.26 -10.87 -34.27
C LEU A 423 26.95 -10.33 -32.89
N THR A 424 27.55 -9.20 -32.49
CA THR A 424 27.33 -8.56 -31.18
C THR A 424 25.86 -8.21 -30.99
N GLN A 425 25.23 -7.60 -31.99
CA GLN A 425 23.82 -7.24 -31.95
C GLN A 425 22.93 -8.47 -31.83
N ALA A 426 23.18 -9.50 -32.64
CA ALA A 426 22.42 -10.74 -32.62
C ALA A 426 22.53 -11.48 -31.26
N GLN A 427 23.70 -11.49 -30.62
CA GLN A 427 23.88 -12.08 -29.28
C GLN A 427 23.13 -11.29 -28.19
N ILE A 428 23.11 -9.96 -28.29
CA ILE A 428 22.36 -9.10 -27.37
C ILE A 428 20.86 -9.36 -27.55
N GLU A 429 20.36 -9.38 -28.78
CA GLU A 429 18.94 -9.60 -29.08
C GLU A 429 18.48 -11.01 -28.68
N TRP A 430 19.31 -12.02 -28.87
CA TRP A 430 19.01 -13.37 -28.38
C TRP A 430 18.91 -13.43 -26.85
N THR A 431 19.83 -12.76 -26.14
CA THR A 431 19.78 -12.66 -24.67
C THR A 431 18.49 -11.96 -24.22
N ASP A 432 18.11 -10.88 -24.89
CA ASP A 432 16.88 -10.15 -24.58
C ASP A 432 15.63 -10.99 -24.86
N ALA A 433 15.63 -11.76 -25.96
CA ALA A 433 14.52 -12.66 -26.29
C ALA A 433 14.35 -13.79 -25.26
N GLN A 434 15.44 -14.37 -24.75
CA GLN A 434 15.41 -15.39 -23.70
C GLN A 434 14.77 -14.84 -22.41
N ILE A 435 15.15 -13.63 -21.99
CA ILE A 435 14.62 -12.99 -20.79
C ILE A 435 13.15 -12.62 -21.00
N ALA A 436 12.81 -12.03 -22.13
CA ALA A 436 11.45 -11.64 -22.47
C ALA A 436 10.49 -12.85 -22.46
N TYR A 437 10.88 -13.95 -23.08
CA TYR A 437 10.08 -15.18 -23.10
C TYR A 437 9.80 -15.68 -21.68
N ARG A 438 10.84 -15.79 -20.83
CA ARG A 438 10.66 -16.23 -19.45
C ARG A 438 9.72 -15.30 -18.66
N MET A 439 9.85 -13.99 -18.83
CA MET A 439 8.99 -13.01 -18.16
C MET A 439 7.54 -13.10 -18.64
N TYR A 440 7.29 -13.30 -19.92
CA TYR A 440 5.92 -13.45 -20.42
C TYR A 440 5.28 -14.76 -19.98
N VAL A 441 6.04 -15.87 -19.96
CA VAL A 441 5.58 -17.14 -19.40
C VAL A 441 5.16 -16.97 -17.95
N LYS A 442 6.03 -16.39 -17.12
CA LYS A 442 5.74 -16.17 -15.70
C LYS A 442 4.51 -15.27 -15.49
N ARG A 443 4.43 -14.18 -16.24
CA ARG A 443 3.27 -13.27 -16.17
C ARG A 443 1.97 -13.96 -16.56
N TYR A 444 2.00 -14.83 -17.56
CA TYR A 444 0.85 -15.62 -17.96
C TYR A 444 0.44 -16.62 -16.87
N GLU A 445 1.40 -17.33 -16.28
CA GLU A 445 1.17 -18.24 -15.16
C GLU A 445 0.51 -17.51 -13.97
N ASP A 446 1.02 -16.31 -13.59
CA ASP A 446 0.49 -15.51 -12.49
C ASP A 446 -0.92 -14.94 -12.77
N LEU A 447 -1.36 -14.89 -14.02
CA LEU A 447 -2.73 -14.53 -14.40
C LEU A 447 -3.69 -15.74 -14.43
N CYS A 448 -3.16 -16.96 -14.60
CA CYS A 448 -3.96 -18.18 -14.66
C CYS A 448 -4.09 -18.90 -13.30
N LEU A 449 -3.27 -18.57 -12.32
CA LEU A 449 -3.28 -19.10 -10.95
C LEU A 449 -4.11 -18.21 -10.02
#